data_e33ed35689e075f5f09b7959bcfc8584
#
_entry.id   e33ed35689e075f5f09b7959bcfc8584
#
_cell.length_a   1.000
_cell.length_b   1.000
_cell.length_c   1.000
_cell.angle_alpha   90.00
_cell.angle_beta   90.00
_cell.angle_gamma   90.00
#
_symmetry.space_group_name_H-M   'P 1'
#
loop_
_entity.id
_entity.type
_entity.pdbx_description
1 polymer ?
#
loop_
_entity_poly.entity_id
_entity_poly.type
_entity_poly.pdbx_seq_one_letter_code
_entity_poly.pdbx_strand_id
1 'polypeptide(L)'
;NTGSDNDDILITTGAQQIMDLCSKALVNEGDVVICEAPSFIGSLNTFRSYNAKLAGVPVEPDGMSTEKLEEALKANPNAKLIYTIPNFQNPSGVTMSLEKRKKVYELAKKYGVLIIEDNPYGDLRYSGEYVPNIKSFDTDGIVIYAGSFSKVISPGMRVAYTIAPKPIFQKLVVCNVHTNIWAQYVCDEFITKYDFNAHLAKLREIYTKKANFCMELLDKYCAPKITYHKIDGGLFIWCDLPEDIDMPNFCKELVLKKVCVVP
;
A
#
# COMPACT_ATOMS: atom_id res chain seq x y z
N ASN A 1 -2.34 -18.13 -4.10
CA ASN A 1 -1.32 -18.30 -3.06
C ASN A 1 -0.39 -17.10 -3.08
N THR A 2 -0.20 -16.48 -1.90
CA THR A 2 0.65 -15.30 -1.72
C THR A 2 1.85 -15.71 -0.84
N GLY A 3 2.68 -16.60 -1.26
CA GLY A 3 3.83 -17.10 -0.50
C GLY A 3 4.21 -18.50 -0.92
N SER A 4 5.36 -18.96 -0.46
CA SER A 4 5.97 -20.25 -0.78
C SER A 4 6.45 -20.96 0.48
N ASP A 5 6.94 -22.19 0.35
CA ASP A 5 7.55 -22.95 1.46
C ASP A 5 8.84 -22.32 2.02
N ASN A 6 9.39 -21.34 1.29
CA ASN A 6 10.57 -20.57 1.72
C ASN A 6 10.23 -19.32 2.52
N ASP A 7 8.94 -19.07 2.75
CA ASP A 7 8.45 -17.92 3.52
C ASP A 7 7.94 -18.35 4.89
N ASP A 8 7.93 -17.39 5.81
CA ASP A 8 7.24 -17.51 7.09
C ASP A 8 6.32 -16.30 7.32
N ILE A 9 5.36 -16.45 8.24
CA ILE A 9 4.36 -15.43 8.55
C ILE A 9 4.59 -14.88 9.95
N LEU A 10 4.67 -13.53 10.05
CA LEU A 10 4.72 -12.82 11.32
C LEU A 10 3.46 -11.97 11.48
N ILE A 11 2.73 -12.16 12.57
CA ILE A 11 1.61 -11.29 12.94
C ILE A 11 2.15 -10.02 13.60
N THR A 12 1.58 -8.88 13.23
CA THR A 12 2.04 -7.55 13.67
C THR A 12 0.88 -6.69 14.16
N THR A 13 1.21 -5.64 14.92
CA THR A 13 0.25 -4.65 15.44
C THR A 13 -0.11 -3.62 14.36
N GLY A 14 -0.78 -4.09 13.30
CA GLY A 14 -1.07 -3.31 12.09
C GLY A 14 0.11 -3.22 11.13
N ALA A 15 -0.19 -2.91 9.85
CA ALA A 15 0.82 -2.87 8.78
C ALA A 15 1.93 -1.82 9.02
N GLN A 16 1.65 -0.75 9.77
CA GLN A 16 2.65 0.24 10.13
C GLN A 16 3.84 -0.36 10.88
N GLN A 17 3.58 -1.37 11.74
CA GLN A 17 4.66 -2.07 12.43
C GLN A 17 5.53 -2.90 11.47
N ILE A 18 4.97 -3.39 10.37
CA ILE A 18 5.78 -4.09 9.34
C ILE A 18 6.80 -3.13 8.73
N MET A 19 6.37 -1.89 8.41
CA MET A 19 7.28 -0.86 7.90
C MET A 19 8.36 -0.50 8.91
N ASP A 20 8.00 -0.39 10.19
CA ASP A 20 8.93 -0.12 11.28
C ASP A 20 9.95 -1.26 11.43
N LEU A 21 9.50 -2.51 11.50
CA LEU A 21 10.37 -3.67 11.62
C LEU A 21 11.31 -3.83 10.41
N CYS A 22 10.80 -3.60 9.19
CA CYS A 22 11.62 -3.64 7.98
C CYS A 22 12.67 -2.53 7.99
N SER A 23 12.31 -1.32 8.39
CA SER A 23 13.25 -0.21 8.51
C SER A 23 14.35 -0.54 9.53
N LYS A 24 13.96 -0.98 10.72
CA LYS A 24 14.87 -1.33 11.81
C LYS A 24 15.83 -2.47 11.46
N ALA A 25 15.34 -3.46 10.72
CA ALA A 25 16.12 -4.67 10.42
C ALA A 25 16.99 -4.54 9.16
N LEU A 26 16.62 -3.69 8.21
CA LEU A 26 17.16 -3.73 6.84
C LEU A 26 17.73 -2.39 6.34
N VAL A 27 17.48 -1.29 7.07
CA VAL A 27 17.88 0.06 6.62
C VAL A 27 18.86 0.67 7.62
N ASN A 28 19.98 1.19 7.12
CA ASN A 28 20.91 2.01 7.89
C ASN A 28 20.67 3.50 7.60
N GLU A 29 21.17 4.36 8.48
CA GLU A 29 21.17 5.80 8.26
C GLU A 29 21.83 6.14 6.92
N GLY A 30 21.13 6.94 6.10
CA GLY A 30 21.57 7.37 4.78
C GLY A 30 21.31 6.37 3.65
N ASP A 31 20.85 5.16 3.93
CA ASP A 31 20.34 4.25 2.89
C ASP A 31 19.12 4.85 2.19
N VAL A 32 18.85 4.43 0.96
CA VAL A 32 17.74 4.94 0.18
C VAL A 32 16.59 3.94 0.16
N VAL A 33 15.37 4.45 0.37
CA VAL A 33 14.11 3.75 0.10
C VAL A 33 13.47 4.40 -1.12
N ILE A 34 13.27 3.62 -2.16
CA ILE A 34 12.54 4.05 -3.36
C ILE A 34 11.06 3.84 -3.11
N CYS A 35 10.23 4.85 -3.35
CA CYS A 35 8.80 4.78 -3.12
C CYS A 35 8.01 5.45 -4.24
N GLU A 36 6.75 5.13 -4.34
CA GLU A 36 5.81 5.82 -5.22
C GLU A 36 5.73 7.32 -4.86
N ALA A 37 5.48 8.17 -5.83
CA ALA A 37 5.24 9.60 -5.66
C ALA A 37 3.98 10.00 -6.44
N PRO A 38 2.86 10.25 -5.72
CA PRO A 38 2.69 10.27 -4.26
C PRO A 38 2.66 8.89 -3.60
N SER A 39 2.79 8.81 -2.27
CA SER A 39 2.70 7.57 -1.50
C SER A 39 2.17 7.79 -0.08
N PHE A 40 1.91 6.70 0.64
CA PHE A 40 1.33 6.74 1.99
C PHE A 40 2.29 7.38 3.00
N ILE A 41 1.88 8.54 3.51
CA ILE A 41 2.70 9.38 4.41
C ILE A 41 3.13 8.65 5.69
N GLY A 42 2.32 7.71 6.20
CA GLY A 42 2.67 6.92 7.39
C GLY A 42 3.93 6.08 7.17
N SER A 43 4.02 5.37 6.05
CA SER A 43 5.21 4.59 5.69
C SER A 43 6.41 5.48 5.39
N LEU A 44 6.21 6.58 4.64
CA LEU A 44 7.28 7.53 4.36
C LEU A 44 7.89 8.12 5.64
N ASN A 45 7.06 8.47 6.61
CA ASN A 45 7.53 9.00 7.89
C ASN A 45 8.26 7.93 8.72
N THR A 46 7.85 6.68 8.63
CA THR A 46 8.60 5.58 9.26
C THR A 46 10.01 5.47 8.68
N PHE A 47 10.15 5.44 7.35
CA PHE A 47 11.48 5.39 6.73
C PHE A 47 12.34 6.61 7.12
N ARG A 48 11.76 7.81 7.14
CA ARG A 48 12.46 9.03 7.60
C ARG A 48 12.89 8.96 9.06
N SER A 49 12.11 8.31 9.93
CA SER A 49 12.46 8.18 11.36
C SER A 49 13.71 7.31 11.60
N TYR A 50 14.08 6.49 10.61
CA TYR A 50 15.34 5.75 10.58
C TYR A 50 16.44 6.46 9.76
N ASN A 51 16.28 7.76 9.49
CA ASN A 51 17.19 8.57 8.69
C ASN A 51 17.45 8.02 7.27
N ALA A 52 16.50 7.25 6.73
CA ALA A 52 16.55 6.86 5.32
C ALA A 52 16.24 8.05 4.42
N LYS A 53 16.91 8.10 3.28
CA LYS A 53 16.57 9.02 2.19
C LYS A 53 15.46 8.42 1.34
N LEU A 54 14.53 9.25 0.90
CA LEU A 54 13.44 8.80 0.03
C LEU A 54 13.71 9.24 -1.42
N ALA A 55 13.58 8.31 -2.35
CA ALA A 55 13.60 8.58 -3.78
C ALA A 55 12.19 8.30 -4.36
N GLY A 56 11.49 9.34 -4.77
CA GLY A 56 10.14 9.24 -5.31
C GLY A 56 10.14 8.84 -6.78
N VAL A 57 9.28 7.90 -7.15
CA VAL A 57 9.03 7.46 -8.53
C VAL A 57 7.58 7.76 -8.89
N PRO A 58 7.32 8.49 -10.00
CA PRO A 58 5.96 8.84 -10.40
C PRO A 58 5.03 7.65 -10.55
N VAL A 59 3.75 7.86 -10.18
CA VAL A 59 2.66 6.90 -10.43
C VAL A 59 1.98 7.29 -11.74
N GLU A 60 1.95 6.36 -12.68
CA GLU A 60 1.24 6.44 -13.95
C GLU A 60 -0.16 5.80 -13.82
N PRO A 61 -1.07 5.95 -14.81
CA PRO A 61 -2.43 5.41 -14.71
C PRO A 61 -2.55 3.91 -14.44
N ASP A 62 -1.49 3.16 -14.70
CA ASP A 62 -1.41 1.70 -14.50
C ASP A 62 -0.31 1.28 -13.48
N GLY A 63 0.14 2.20 -12.62
CA GLY A 63 1.08 1.94 -11.53
C GLY A 63 2.39 2.72 -11.60
N MET A 64 3.34 2.37 -10.75
CA MET A 64 4.67 3.00 -10.70
C MET A 64 5.35 3.01 -12.08
N SER A 65 5.94 4.13 -12.47
CA SER A 65 6.73 4.24 -13.72
C SER A 65 7.97 3.36 -13.65
N THR A 66 8.02 2.32 -14.46
CA THR A 66 9.15 1.38 -14.45
C THR A 66 10.42 1.95 -15.06
N GLU A 67 10.30 2.92 -15.98
CA GLU A 67 11.46 3.65 -16.52
C GLU A 67 12.09 4.54 -15.45
N LYS A 68 11.27 5.31 -14.77
CA LYS A 68 11.73 6.17 -13.67
C LYS A 68 12.22 5.37 -12.47
N LEU A 69 11.67 4.19 -12.22
CA LEU A 69 12.19 3.27 -11.22
C LEU A 69 13.62 2.83 -11.57
N GLU A 70 13.88 2.46 -12.82
CA GLU A 70 15.24 2.06 -13.23
C GLU A 70 16.22 3.24 -13.17
N GLU A 71 15.79 4.46 -13.54
CA GLU A 71 16.59 5.67 -13.36
C GLU A 71 16.92 5.91 -11.88
N ALA A 72 15.93 5.80 -10.99
CA ALA A 72 16.11 5.97 -9.54
C ALA A 72 17.06 4.93 -8.96
N LEU A 73 16.96 3.66 -9.39
CA LEU A 73 17.87 2.59 -8.97
C LEU A 73 19.31 2.84 -9.41
N LYS A 74 19.51 3.32 -10.65
CA LYS A 74 20.84 3.70 -11.15
C LYS A 74 21.43 4.88 -10.38
N ALA A 75 20.62 5.87 -10.04
CA ALA A 75 21.05 7.06 -9.32
C ALA A 75 21.33 6.80 -7.83
N ASN A 76 20.80 5.71 -7.26
CA ASN A 76 20.90 5.40 -5.84
C ASN A 76 21.45 3.97 -5.62
N PRO A 77 22.76 3.75 -5.80
CA PRO A 77 23.36 2.41 -5.64
C PRO A 77 23.29 1.87 -4.21
N ASN A 78 22.99 2.70 -3.23
CA ASN A 78 22.73 2.36 -1.83
C ASN A 78 21.23 2.17 -1.52
N ALA A 79 20.36 2.04 -2.53
CA ALA A 79 18.97 1.69 -2.32
C ALA A 79 18.84 0.30 -1.67
N LYS A 80 17.99 0.18 -0.64
CA LYS A 80 17.75 -1.06 0.09
C LYS A 80 16.37 -1.61 -0.15
N LEU A 81 15.39 -0.73 -0.27
CA LEU A 81 13.97 -1.09 -0.35
C LEU A 81 13.29 -0.34 -1.51
N ILE A 82 12.39 -1.04 -2.17
CA ILE A 82 11.31 -0.46 -2.99
C ILE A 82 10.03 -0.66 -2.20
N TYR A 83 9.35 0.44 -1.85
CA TYR A 83 8.04 0.41 -1.19
C TYR A 83 6.95 0.74 -2.19
N THR A 84 5.96 -0.14 -2.34
CA THR A 84 4.85 0.03 -3.27
C THR A 84 3.52 -0.48 -2.69
N ILE A 85 2.42 0.16 -3.10
CA ILE A 85 1.04 -0.23 -2.80
C ILE A 85 0.37 -0.61 -4.13
N PRO A 86 0.49 -1.85 -4.62
CA PRO A 86 0.12 -2.18 -5.99
C PRO A 86 -1.40 -2.31 -6.22
N ASN A 87 -2.22 -2.33 -5.17
CA ASN A 87 -3.69 -2.39 -5.28
C ASN A 87 -4.32 -1.14 -4.68
N PHE A 88 -5.04 -0.36 -5.51
CA PHE A 88 -5.78 0.83 -5.06
C PHE A 88 -4.91 1.76 -4.21
N GLN A 89 -3.79 2.12 -4.78
CA GLN A 89 -2.69 2.86 -4.15
C GLN A 89 -3.19 4.06 -3.32
N ASN A 90 -2.60 4.25 -2.17
CA ASN A 90 -2.87 5.39 -1.31
C ASN A 90 -1.78 6.47 -1.55
N PRO A 91 -2.14 7.65 -2.11
CA PRO A 91 -3.50 8.19 -2.25
C PRO A 91 -4.09 8.12 -3.67
N SER A 92 -3.35 7.66 -4.68
CA SER A 92 -3.73 7.80 -6.10
C SER A 92 -4.95 6.96 -6.54
N GLY A 93 -5.30 5.90 -5.78
CA GLY A 93 -6.34 4.95 -6.17
C GLY A 93 -5.94 3.99 -7.30
N VAL A 94 -4.77 4.14 -7.88
CA VAL A 94 -4.29 3.36 -9.02
C VAL A 94 -4.03 1.91 -8.64
N THR A 95 -4.35 0.99 -9.54
CA THR A 95 -3.94 -0.42 -9.43
C THR A 95 -2.82 -0.70 -10.43
N MET A 96 -1.69 -1.21 -9.93
CA MET A 96 -0.56 -1.57 -10.77
C MET A 96 -0.88 -2.77 -11.64
N SER A 97 -0.63 -2.65 -12.95
CA SER A 97 -0.81 -3.71 -13.93
C SER A 97 0.12 -4.90 -13.65
N LEU A 98 -0.26 -6.10 -14.12
CA LEU A 98 0.58 -7.29 -13.96
C LEU A 98 1.93 -7.13 -14.64
N GLU A 99 1.98 -6.47 -15.79
CA GLU A 99 3.20 -6.20 -16.52
C GLU A 99 4.18 -5.36 -15.69
N LYS A 100 3.68 -4.27 -15.10
CA LYS A 100 4.49 -3.41 -14.23
C LYS A 100 4.92 -4.12 -12.95
N ARG A 101 4.06 -4.96 -12.34
CA ARG A 101 4.45 -5.78 -11.16
C ARG A 101 5.64 -6.68 -11.49
N LYS A 102 5.59 -7.37 -12.63
CA LYS A 102 6.71 -8.19 -13.10
C LYS A 102 7.96 -7.36 -13.35
N LYS A 103 7.80 -6.19 -13.98
CA LYS A 103 8.94 -5.31 -14.28
C LYS A 103 9.58 -4.73 -13.02
N VAL A 104 8.78 -4.34 -12.02
CA VAL A 104 9.28 -3.92 -10.68
C VAL A 104 10.08 -5.04 -10.04
N TYR A 105 9.58 -6.28 -10.07
CA TYR A 105 10.29 -7.44 -9.55
C TYR A 105 11.61 -7.69 -10.26
N GLU A 106 11.64 -7.68 -11.61
CA GLU A 106 12.85 -7.84 -12.40
C GLU A 106 13.89 -6.77 -12.11
N LEU A 107 13.47 -5.51 -11.97
CA LEU A 107 14.36 -4.40 -11.63
C LEU A 107 14.91 -4.56 -10.21
N ALA A 108 14.07 -4.90 -9.23
CA ALA A 108 14.51 -5.16 -7.87
C ALA A 108 15.57 -6.29 -7.83
N LYS A 109 15.34 -7.39 -8.53
CA LYS A 109 16.29 -8.50 -8.67
C LYS A 109 17.59 -8.04 -9.33
N LYS A 110 17.51 -7.30 -10.45
CA LYS A 110 18.67 -6.79 -11.19
C LYS A 110 19.58 -5.92 -10.36
N TYR A 111 19.00 -5.08 -9.49
CA TYR A 111 19.75 -4.12 -8.66
C TYR A 111 20.00 -4.59 -7.24
N GLY A 112 19.55 -5.80 -6.87
CA GLY A 112 19.76 -6.38 -5.55
C GLY A 112 19.01 -5.65 -4.41
N VAL A 113 17.81 -5.13 -4.69
CA VAL A 113 16.99 -4.35 -3.76
C VAL A 113 15.77 -5.17 -3.36
N LEU A 114 15.35 -5.11 -2.10
CA LEU A 114 14.15 -5.80 -1.62
C LEU A 114 12.89 -5.00 -1.93
N ILE A 115 11.75 -5.69 -2.08
CA ILE A 115 10.44 -5.07 -2.28
C ILE A 115 9.62 -5.21 -1.00
N ILE A 116 8.99 -4.13 -0.54
CA ILE A 116 7.85 -4.17 0.38
C ILE A 116 6.59 -3.95 -0.43
N GLU A 117 5.80 -5.01 -0.56
CA GLU A 117 4.48 -4.99 -1.20
C GLU A 117 3.42 -4.78 -0.12
N ASP A 118 2.93 -3.55 0.03
CA ASP A 118 1.90 -3.19 1.00
C ASP A 118 0.50 -3.33 0.36
N ASN A 119 -0.31 -4.24 0.89
CA ASN A 119 -1.60 -4.59 0.30
C ASN A 119 -2.78 -4.51 1.29
N PRO A 120 -3.12 -3.33 1.81
CA PRO A 120 -4.24 -3.18 2.73
C PRO A 120 -5.61 -3.15 2.04
N TYR A 121 -5.67 -2.97 0.70
CA TYR A 121 -6.90 -2.72 -0.03
C TYR A 121 -7.27 -3.81 -1.05
N GLY A 122 -6.41 -4.79 -1.30
CA GLY A 122 -6.58 -5.77 -2.37
C GLY A 122 -7.92 -6.52 -2.35
N ASP A 123 -8.45 -6.79 -1.15
CA ASP A 123 -9.75 -7.44 -0.97
C ASP A 123 -10.96 -6.53 -1.25
N LEU A 124 -10.74 -5.22 -1.39
CA LEU A 124 -11.78 -4.21 -1.64
C LEU A 124 -11.88 -3.85 -3.12
N ARG A 125 -11.79 -4.82 -4.00
CA ARG A 125 -12.04 -4.65 -5.43
C ARG A 125 -13.53 -4.64 -5.71
N TYR A 126 -14.02 -3.63 -6.41
CA TYR A 126 -15.44 -3.47 -6.78
C TYR A 126 -15.73 -4.00 -8.17
N SER A 127 -14.77 -3.84 -9.09
CA SER A 127 -14.90 -4.25 -10.49
C SER A 127 -13.55 -4.69 -11.07
N GLY A 128 -13.58 -5.28 -12.26
CA GLY A 128 -12.40 -5.80 -12.95
C GLY A 128 -11.90 -7.12 -12.36
N GLU A 129 -10.76 -7.57 -12.87
CA GLU A 129 -10.16 -8.86 -12.50
C GLU A 129 -9.09 -8.69 -11.41
N TYR A 130 -8.89 -9.77 -10.65
CA TYR A 130 -7.81 -9.84 -9.67
C TYR A 130 -6.44 -9.81 -10.38
N VAL A 131 -5.55 -8.96 -9.91
CA VAL A 131 -4.16 -8.92 -10.38
C VAL A 131 -3.27 -9.62 -9.36
N PRO A 132 -2.53 -10.67 -9.75
CA PRO A 132 -1.62 -11.40 -8.86
C PRO A 132 -0.64 -10.48 -8.14
N ASN A 133 -0.45 -10.71 -6.84
CA ASN A 133 0.52 -9.98 -6.03
C ASN A 133 1.94 -10.21 -6.53
N ILE A 134 2.85 -9.26 -6.31
CA ILE A 134 4.28 -9.41 -6.64
C ILE A 134 4.85 -10.61 -5.87
N LYS A 135 4.48 -10.76 -4.61
CA LYS A 135 4.89 -11.90 -3.77
C LYS A 135 4.51 -13.26 -4.36
N SER A 136 3.43 -13.35 -5.15
CA SER A 136 2.98 -14.63 -5.71
C SER A 136 3.91 -15.24 -6.75
N PHE A 137 4.81 -14.46 -7.31
CA PHE A 137 5.83 -14.92 -8.26
C PHE A 137 7.28 -14.67 -7.80
N ASP A 138 7.45 -14.40 -6.50
CA ASP A 138 8.77 -14.25 -5.87
C ASP A 138 9.49 -15.60 -5.74
N THR A 139 10.42 -15.89 -6.65
CA THR A 139 11.26 -17.08 -6.63
C THR A 139 12.65 -16.82 -6.03
N ASP A 140 13.03 -15.57 -5.84
CA ASP A 140 14.36 -15.16 -5.40
C ASP A 140 14.41 -14.75 -3.92
N GLY A 141 13.24 -14.72 -3.24
CA GLY A 141 13.16 -14.35 -1.83
C GLY A 141 13.48 -12.88 -1.58
N ILE A 142 12.97 -11.99 -2.43
CA ILE A 142 13.21 -10.54 -2.35
C ILE A 142 11.96 -9.71 -2.06
N VAL A 143 10.79 -10.35 -1.92
CA VAL A 143 9.53 -9.64 -1.65
C VAL A 143 9.05 -9.90 -0.23
N ILE A 144 8.79 -8.83 0.49
CA ILE A 144 8.13 -8.80 1.81
C ILE A 144 6.70 -8.32 1.57
N TYR A 145 5.74 -9.20 1.77
CA TYR A 145 4.31 -8.87 1.62
C TYR A 145 3.74 -8.40 2.95
N ALA A 146 3.00 -7.31 2.94
CA ALA A 146 2.29 -6.76 4.10
C ALA A 146 0.79 -6.79 3.86
N GLY A 147 0.09 -7.65 4.60
CA GLY A 147 -1.37 -7.74 4.62
C GLY A 147 -1.97 -7.14 5.89
N SER A 148 -3.21 -6.67 5.83
CA SER A 148 -3.85 -6.03 6.99
C SER A 148 -5.33 -6.34 7.09
N PHE A 149 -5.81 -6.59 8.30
CA PHE A 149 -7.24 -6.72 8.60
C PHE A 149 -7.93 -5.38 8.89
N SER A 150 -7.19 -4.27 8.89
CA SER A 150 -7.71 -2.95 9.24
C SER A 150 -8.86 -2.47 8.35
N LYS A 151 -8.88 -2.87 7.07
CA LYS A 151 -9.87 -2.40 6.09
C LYS A 151 -10.97 -3.42 5.82
N VAL A 152 -10.77 -4.66 6.25
CA VAL A 152 -11.69 -5.78 6.00
C VAL A 152 -12.35 -6.32 7.27
N ILE A 153 -11.78 -6.09 8.46
CA ILE A 153 -12.41 -6.42 9.75
C ILE A 153 -12.62 -5.14 10.57
N SER A 154 -11.55 -4.60 11.15
CA SER A 154 -11.63 -3.38 11.94
C SER A 154 -10.24 -2.73 12.10
N PRO A 155 -10.10 -1.42 11.89
CA PRO A 155 -8.84 -0.72 12.09
C PRO A 155 -8.41 -0.67 13.56
N GLY A 156 -9.37 -0.72 14.51
CA GLY A 156 -9.11 -0.70 15.95
C GLY A 156 -8.49 -1.98 16.50
N MET A 157 -8.63 -3.11 15.81
CA MET A 157 -8.04 -4.38 16.23
C MET A 157 -6.51 -4.38 16.16
N ARG A 158 -5.93 -3.57 15.30
CA ARG A 158 -4.48 -3.49 15.08
C ARG A 158 -3.85 -4.85 14.76
N VAL A 159 -4.46 -5.62 13.87
CA VAL A 159 -3.94 -6.90 13.40
C VAL A 159 -3.57 -6.80 11.92
N ALA A 160 -2.33 -7.17 11.63
CA ALA A 160 -1.78 -7.31 10.29
C ALA A 160 -0.80 -8.48 10.26
N TYR A 161 -0.35 -8.84 9.08
CA TYR A 161 0.62 -9.93 8.92
C TYR A 161 1.59 -9.61 7.80
N THR A 162 2.81 -10.11 7.93
CA THR A 162 3.79 -10.11 6.85
C THR A 162 4.14 -11.52 6.44
N ILE A 163 4.27 -11.74 5.13
CA ILE A 163 4.82 -12.96 4.55
C ILE A 163 6.19 -12.59 4.02
N ALA A 164 7.23 -13.14 4.63
CA ALA A 164 8.59 -12.77 4.31
C ALA A 164 9.48 -14.00 4.11
N PRO A 165 10.50 -13.93 3.24
CA PRO A 165 11.50 -14.97 3.10
C PRO A 165 12.14 -15.29 4.45
N LYS A 166 12.37 -16.58 4.75
CA LYS A 166 12.87 -17.04 6.05
C LYS A 166 14.09 -16.27 6.59
N PRO A 167 15.12 -15.91 5.79
CA PRO A 167 16.23 -15.11 6.30
C PRO A 167 15.84 -13.69 6.73
N ILE A 168 14.85 -13.09 6.06
CA ILE A 168 14.31 -11.78 6.43
C ILE A 168 13.39 -11.92 7.64
N PHE A 169 12.49 -12.90 7.63
CA PHE A 169 11.60 -13.21 8.75
C PHE A 169 12.36 -13.32 10.08
N GLN A 170 13.47 -14.07 10.11
CA GLN A 170 14.30 -14.22 11.30
C GLN A 170 14.78 -12.87 11.85
N LYS A 171 15.17 -11.94 10.98
CA LYS A 171 15.55 -10.56 11.39
C LYS A 171 14.36 -9.78 11.95
N LEU A 172 13.20 -9.89 11.32
CA LEU A 172 11.99 -9.22 11.79
C LEU A 172 11.55 -9.73 13.17
N VAL A 173 11.64 -11.04 13.41
CA VAL A 173 11.33 -11.65 14.72
C VAL A 173 12.24 -11.11 15.82
N VAL A 174 13.55 -10.99 15.56
CA VAL A 174 14.50 -10.42 16.54
C VAL A 174 14.15 -8.96 16.86
N CYS A 175 13.62 -8.22 15.91
CA CYS A 175 13.22 -6.82 16.10
C CYS A 175 11.85 -6.65 16.77
N ASN A 176 11.03 -7.72 16.84
CA ASN A 176 9.69 -7.73 17.40
C ASN A 176 9.68 -8.50 18.73
N VAL A 177 8.87 -8.08 19.70
CA VAL A 177 8.69 -8.83 20.95
C VAL A 177 7.42 -9.69 20.85
N HIS A 178 6.26 -9.11 21.07
CA HIS A 178 4.97 -9.82 21.02
C HIS A 178 3.86 -8.89 20.52
N THR A 179 2.91 -9.48 19.77
CA THR A 179 1.71 -8.80 19.30
C THR A 179 0.53 -9.12 20.23
N ASN A 180 -0.45 -8.24 20.31
CA ASN A 180 -1.64 -8.44 21.11
C ASN A 180 -2.39 -9.74 20.72
N ILE A 181 -2.32 -10.76 21.58
CA ILE A 181 -2.91 -12.08 21.33
C ILE A 181 -4.43 -12.02 21.33
N TRP A 182 -5.04 -11.22 22.20
CA TRP A 182 -6.51 -11.12 22.28
C TRP A 182 -7.12 -10.67 20.95
N ALA A 183 -6.54 -9.66 20.33
CA ALA A 183 -7.01 -9.17 19.03
C ALA A 183 -6.83 -10.22 17.92
N GLN A 184 -5.77 -11.03 17.99
CA GLN A 184 -5.56 -12.14 17.05
C GLN A 184 -6.65 -13.21 17.21
N TYR A 185 -6.98 -13.62 18.45
CA TYR A 185 -8.07 -14.55 18.69
C TYR A 185 -9.42 -14.04 18.19
N VAL A 186 -9.73 -12.75 18.38
CA VAL A 186 -10.97 -12.17 17.85
C VAL A 186 -11.01 -12.24 16.32
N CYS A 187 -9.90 -11.93 15.65
CA CYS A 187 -9.82 -12.04 14.19
C CYS A 187 -9.94 -13.50 13.73
N ASP A 188 -9.28 -14.44 14.39
CA ASP A 188 -9.34 -15.87 14.10
C ASP A 188 -10.77 -16.40 14.26
N GLU A 189 -11.41 -16.13 15.39
CA GLU A 189 -12.82 -16.48 15.65
C GLU A 189 -13.75 -15.91 14.57
N PHE A 190 -13.52 -14.66 14.16
CA PHE A 190 -14.33 -14.04 13.11
C PHE A 190 -14.15 -14.76 11.75
N ILE A 191 -12.91 -15.06 11.36
CA ILE A 191 -12.60 -15.69 10.08
C ILE A 191 -13.06 -17.16 10.05
N THR A 192 -12.96 -17.86 11.18
CA THR A 192 -13.25 -19.30 11.24
C THR A 192 -14.73 -19.60 11.50
N LYS A 193 -15.43 -18.76 12.26
CA LYS A 193 -16.84 -19.01 12.64
C LYS A 193 -17.86 -18.32 11.76
N TYR A 194 -17.47 -17.32 11.00
CA TYR A 194 -18.36 -16.57 10.10
C TYR A 194 -17.90 -16.72 8.66
N ASP A 195 -18.82 -16.56 7.71
CA ASP A 195 -18.49 -16.55 6.30
C ASP A 195 -17.78 -15.23 5.94
N PHE A 196 -16.45 -15.27 5.97
CA PHE A 196 -15.61 -14.13 5.65
C PHE A 196 -15.78 -13.64 4.21
N ASN A 197 -16.07 -14.56 3.27
CA ASN A 197 -16.29 -14.18 1.87
C ASN A 197 -17.62 -13.43 1.71
N ALA A 198 -18.68 -13.86 2.39
CA ALA A 198 -19.95 -13.13 2.43
C ALA A 198 -19.78 -11.75 3.08
N HIS A 199 -18.96 -11.64 4.14
CA HIS A 199 -18.64 -10.36 4.75
C HIS A 199 -17.89 -9.43 3.77
N LEU A 200 -16.88 -9.92 3.05
CA LEU A 200 -16.16 -9.14 2.03
C LEU A 200 -17.10 -8.71 0.89
N ALA A 201 -18.00 -9.59 0.44
CA ALA A 201 -18.99 -9.26 -0.59
C ALA A 201 -19.90 -8.10 -0.15
N LYS A 202 -20.35 -8.11 1.11
CA LYS A 202 -21.15 -7.03 1.69
C LYS A 202 -20.36 -5.71 1.79
N LEU A 203 -19.08 -5.76 2.18
CA LEU A 203 -18.23 -4.58 2.21
C LEU A 203 -18.05 -3.98 0.81
N ARG A 204 -17.77 -4.82 -0.18
CA ARG A 204 -17.63 -4.41 -1.58
C ARG A 204 -18.90 -3.75 -2.08
N GLU A 205 -20.08 -4.30 -1.81
CA GLU A 205 -21.36 -3.69 -2.17
C GLU A 205 -21.53 -2.29 -1.56
N ILE A 206 -21.25 -2.14 -0.26
CA ILE A 206 -21.36 -0.87 0.45
C ILE A 206 -20.40 0.18 -0.13
N TYR A 207 -19.14 -0.21 -0.36
CA TYR A 207 -18.14 0.72 -0.90
C TYR A 207 -18.39 1.05 -2.37
N THR A 208 -18.88 0.11 -3.18
CA THR A 208 -19.31 0.38 -4.56
C THR A 208 -20.39 1.47 -4.60
N LYS A 209 -21.41 1.36 -3.75
CA LYS A 209 -22.48 2.36 -3.67
C LYS A 209 -21.92 3.74 -3.28
N LYS A 210 -21.03 3.79 -2.29
CA LYS A 210 -20.41 5.05 -1.83
C LYS A 210 -19.50 5.66 -2.91
N ALA A 211 -18.70 4.84 -3.58
CA ALA A 211 -17.80 5.28 -4.63
C ALA A 211 -18.57 5.86 -5.82
N ASN A 212 -19.58 5.13 -6.31
CA ASN A 212 -20.43 5.60 -7.42
C ASN A 212 -21.15 6.90 -7.07
N PHE A 213 -21.70 7.00 -5.87
CA PHE A 213 -22.36 8.22 -5.40
C PHE A 213 -21.38 9.41 -5.32
N CYS A 214 -20.16 9.17 -4.83
CA CYS A 214 -19.14 10.22 -4.78
C CYS A 214 -18.74 10.68 -6.19
N MET A 215 -18.50 9.75 -7.11
CA MET A 215 -18.16 10.08 -8.51
C MET A 215 -19.30 10.82 -9.21
N GLU A 216 -20.56 10.42 -9.01
CA GLU A 216 -21.73 11.13 -9.53
C GLU A 216 -21.80 12.59 -9.04
N LEU A 217 -21.50 12.83 -7.76
CA LEU A 217 -21.48 14.18 -7.21
C LEU A 217 -20.31 15.02 -7.76
N LEU A 218 -19.13 14.40 -7.95
CA LEU A 218 -17.99 15.07 -8.58
C LEU A 218 -18.31 15.46 -10.01
N ASP A 219 -18.90 14.57 -10.79
CA ASP A 219 -19.35 14.87 -12.17
C ASP A 219 -20.37 15.99 -12.21
N LYS A 220 -21.34 15.95 -11.29
CA LYS A 220 -22.45 16.92 -11.29
C LYS A 220 -22.03 18.31 -10.82
N TYR A 221 -21.14 18.41 -9.84
CA TYR A 221 -20.87 19.68 -9.17
C TYR A 221 -19.46 20.22 -9.37
N CYS A 222 -18.52 19.38 -9.75
CA CYS A 222 -17.11 19.75 -9.83
C CYS A 222 -16.56 19.77 -11.26
N ALA A 223 -17.11 18.95 -12.16
CA ALA A 223 -16.70 18.96 -13.56
C ALA A 223 -17.08 20.28 -14.26
N PRO A 224 -16.31 20.76 -15.25
CA PRO A 224 -15.03 20.21 -15.71
C PRO A 224 -13.80 20.70 -14.93
N LYS A 225 -13.97 21.47 -13.83
CA LYS A 225 -12.89 22.10 -13.09
C LYS A 225 -12.00 21.10 -12.33
N ILE A 226 -12.62 20.00 -11.89
CA ILE A 226 -11.92 18.90 -11.21
C ILE A 226 -12.09 17.66 -12.09
N THR A 227 -10.98 16.98 -12.33
CA THR A 227 -10.95 15.68 -13.01
C THR A 227 -10.51 14.59 -12.04
N TYR A 228 -10.89 13.35 -12.30
CA TYR A 228 -10.47 12.21 -11.50
C TYR A 228 -10.46 10.93 -12.34
N HIS A 229 -9.71 9.94 -11.92
CA HIS A 229 -9.75 8.62 -12.54
C HIS A 229 -10.81 7.75 -11.86
N LYS A 230 -11.63 7.07 -12.66
CA LYS A 230 -12.63 6.12 -12.16
C LYS A 230 -11.89 5.01 -11.40
N ILE A 231 -12.38 4.71 -10.18
CA ILE A 231 -11.79 3.68 -9.33
C ILE A 231 -12.50 2.34 -9.48
N ASP A 232 -11.71 1.25 -9.41
CA ASP A 232 -12.19 -0.13 -9.44
C ASP A 232 -12.19 -0.80 -8.07
N GLY A 233 -11.80 -0.07 -7.04
CA GLY A 233 -11.70 -0.57 -5.67
C GLY A 233 -11.04 0.41 -4.71
N GLY A 234 -10.71 -0.05 -3.52
CA GLY A 234 -10.03 0.74 -2.51
C GLY A 234 -10.93 1.77 -1.82
N LEU A 235 -10.32 2.82 -1.30
CA LEU A 235 -10.97 3.82 -0.45
C LEU A 235 -10.66 5.28 -0.86
N PHE A 236 -9.97 5.48 -2.00
CA PHE A 236 -9.49 6.79 -2.43
C PHE A 236 -9.97 7.12 -3.83
N ILE A 237 -10.32 8.38 -4.05
CA ILE A 237 -10.52 8.99 -5.36
C ILE A 237 -9.49 10.12 -5.43
N TRP A 238 -8.56 10.02 -6.36
CA TRP A 238 -7.61 11.09 -6.65
C TRP A 238 -8.26 12.10 -7.56
N CYS A 239 -8.25 13.36 -7.14
CA CYS A 239 -8.83 14.46 -7.89
C CYS A 239 -7.72 15.40 -8.34
N ASP A 240 -7.65 15.68 -9.64
CA ASP A 240 -6.76 16.68 -10.20
C ASP A 240 -7.42 18.03 -10.19
N LEU A 241 -6.77 19.01 -9.59
CA LEU A 241 -7.22 20.40 -9.50
C LEU A 241 -6.50 21.26 -10.55
N PRO A 242 -7.07 22.42 -10.95
CA PRO A 242 -6.36 23.40 -11.75
C PRO A 242 -5.01 23.79 -11.12
N GLU A 243 -3.99 24.02 -11.98
CA GLU A 243 -2.61 24.30 -11.53
C GLU A 243 -2.47 25.61 -10.73
N ASP A 244 -3.40 26.54 -10.92
CA ASP A 244 -3.43 27.85 -10.26
C ASP A 244 -4.07 27.84 -8.86
N ILE A 245 -4.49 26.69 -8.36
CA ILE A 245 -5.09 26.55 -7.03
C ILE A 245 -4.02 26.64 -5.93
N ASP A 246 -4.17 27.62 -5.04
CA ASP A 246 -3.46 27.62 -3.75
C ASP A 246 -3.98 26.50 -2.84
N MET A 247 -3.33 25.34 -2.90
CA MET A 247 -3.76 24.15 -2.18
C MET A 247 -3.90 24.33 -0.67
N PRO A 248 -2.93 24.99 0.06
CA PRO A 248 -3.09 25.27 1.48
C PRO A 248 -4.35 26.08 1.81
N ASN A 249 -4.62 27.12 1.02
CA ASN A 249 -5.81 27.96 1.21
C ASN A 249 -7.10 27.22 0.85
N PHE A 250 -7.08 26.49 -0.26
CA PHE A 250 -8.22 25.65 -0.68
C PHE A 250 -8.63 24.64 0.41
N CYS A 251 -7.66 23.94 1.01
CA CYS A 251 -7.94 23.02 2.11
C CYS A 251 -8.53 23.71 3.33
N LYS A 252 -8.04 24.92 3.70
CA LYS A 252 -8.61 25.71 4.79
C LYS A 252 -10.08 26.08 4.53
N GLU A 253 -10.37 26.56 3.33
CA GLU A 253 -11.74 26.90 2.92
C GLU A 253 -12.67 25.69 2.94
N LEU A 254 -12.21 24.51 2.50
CA LEU A 254 -12.97 23.27 2.58
C LEU A 254 -13.29 22.89 4.03
N VAL A 255 -12.32 23.00 4.94
CA VAL A 255 -12.54 22.72 6.37
C VAL A 255 -13.60 23.62 6.96
N LEU A 256 -13.62 24.92 6.62
CA LEU A 256 -14.66 25.86 7.04
C LEU A 256 -16.05 25.44 6.52
N LYS A 257 -16.11 24.78 5.37
CA LYS A 257 -17.33 24.21 4.79
C LYS A 257 -17.62 22.77 5.26
N LYS A 258 -16.89 22.27 6.27
CA LYS A 258 -17.01 20.92 6.84
C LYS A 258 -16.66 19.80 5.86
N VAL A 259 -15.81 20.08 4.89
CA VAL A 259 -15.20 19.10 3.98
C VAL A 259 -13.72 18.97 4.32
N CYS A 260 -13.24 17.74 4.46
CA CYS A 260 -11.84 17.45 4.71
C CYS A 260 -11.30 16.56 3.59
N VAL A 261 -10.22 16.98 2.97
CA VAL A 261 -9.49 16.23 1.95
C VAL A 261 -8.03 16.08 2.38
N VAL A 262 -7.34 15.13 1.77
CA VAL A 262 -5.88 15.00 1.92
C VAL A 262 -5.25 15.77 0.76
N PRO A 263 -4.44 16.81 1.03
CA PRO A 263 -3.82 17.64 0.01
C PRO A 263 -2.72 16.91 -0.76
#